data_d470c0f2db902fe6d82b37855e8addf7
#
_entry.id   d470c0f2db902fe6d82b37855e8addf7
#
_cell.length_a   1.000
_cell.length_b   1.000
_cell.length_c   1.000
_cell.angle_alpha   90.00
_cell.angle_beta   90.00
_cell.angle_gamma   90.00
#
_symmetry.space_group_name_H-M   'P 1'
#
loop_
_entity.id
_entity.type
_entity.pdbx_description
1 polymer ?
#
loop_
_entity_poly.entity_id
_entity_poly.type
_entity_poly.pdbx_seq_one_letter_code
_entity_poly.pdbx_strand_id
1 'polypeptide(L)'
;SSGTVRKIVEQTPGAISYLAFSYMDDSTVALSIDGVEPKEEHVKDNSWKIWSYEHMYTKGEPNKEVKVFLDYMVTDDVQKTIVKDLGYLAITDMQVERDVNGKVTEK
;
A
#
# COMPACT_ATOMS: atom_id res chain seq x y z
N SER A 1 10.59 9.28 9.74
CA SER A 1 9.86 9.21 8.46
C SER A 1 10.35 8.05 7.62
N SER A 2 9.58 7.62 6.62
CA SER A 2 9.94 6.51 5.72
C SER A 2 11.24 6.75 4.97
N GLY A 3 11.51 7.97 4.53
CA GLY A 3 12.78 8.34 3.90
C GLY A 3 13.97 8.22 4.86
N THR A 4 13.77 8.51 6.15
CA THR A 4 14.80 8.32 7.19
C THR A 4 15.09 6.83 7.40
N VAL A 5 14.05 6.00 7.45
CA VAL A 5 14.20 4.53 7.58
C VAL A 5 14.98 3.96 6.41
N ARG A 6 14.64 4.33 5.16
CA ARG A 6 15.38 3.91 3.96
C ARG A 6 16.86 4.25 4.09
N LYS A 7 17.19 5.50 4.45
CA LYS A 7 18.57 5.94 4.61
C LYS A 7 19.34 5.17 5.68
N ILE A 8 18.69 4.84 6.80
CA ILE A 8 19.32 4.04 7.87
C ILE A 8 19.63 2.63 7.35
N VAL A 9 18.71 1.98 6.64
CA VAL A 9 18.92 0.65 6.06
C VAL A 9 20.05 0.67 5.04
N GLU A 10 20.07 1.65 4.13
CA GLU A 10 21.15 1.86 3.15
C GLU A 10 22.53 1.96 3.81
N GLN A 11 22.63 2.66 4.93
CA GLN A 11 23.90 2.96 5.60
C GLN A 11 24.33 1.95 6.66
N THR A 12 23.48 0.98 6.99
CA THR A 12 23.73 0.03 8.09
C THR A 12 23.81 -1.40 7.56
N PRO A 13 25.01 -1.97 7.38
CA PRO A 13 25.16 -3.36 6.97
C PRO A 13 24.39 -4.33 7.89
N GLY A 14 23.58 -5.22 7.29
CA GLY A 14 22.75 -6.18 8.01
C GLY A 14 21.42 -5.62 8.55
N ALA A 15 21.12 -4.33 8.33
CA ALA A 15 19.83 -3.79 8.69
C ALA A 15 18.71 -4.33 7.80
N ILE A 16 17.56 -4.55 8.41
CA ILE A 16 16.32 -4.94 7.73
C ILE A 16 15.18 -4.06 8.23
N SER A 17 14.26 -3.69 7.33
CA SER A 17 13.07 -2.92 7.66
C SER A 17 11.95 -3.21 6.68
N TYR A 18 10.81 -2.52 6.82
CA TYR A 18 9.71 -2.52 5.86
C TYR A 18 9.39 -1.08 5.43
N LEU A 19 9.03 -0.93 4.18
CA LEU A 19 8.69 0.35 3.56
C LEU A 19 7.59 0.15 2.52
N ALA A 20 6.79 1.18 2.27
CA ALA A 20 5.87 1.19 1.15
C ALA A 20 6.66 1.20 -0.18
N PHE A 21 6.07 0.64 -1.24
CA PHE A 21 6.68 0.60 -2.58
C PHE A 21 7.10 1.97 -3.10
N SER A 22 6.35 3.03 -2.76
CA SER A 22 6.67 4.42 -3.09
C SER A 22 8.03 4.91 -2.59
N TYR A 23 8.65 4.21 -1.63
CA TYR A 23 9.97 4.52 -1.08
C TYR A 23 11.08 3.57 -1.53
N MET A 24 10.76 2.58 -2.36
CA MET A 24 11.76 1.63 -2.87
C MET A 24 12.54 2.24 -4.03
N ASP A 25 13.85 2.05 -4.00
CA ASP A 25 14.78 2.39 -5.08
C ASP A 25 15.99 1.45 -5.04
N ASP A 26 16.99 1.71 -5.89
CA ASP A 26 18.19 0.87 -6.01
C ASP A 26 19.15 0.96 -4.79
N SER A 27 18.84 1.79 -3.78
CA SER A 27 19.66 1.91 -2.57
C SER A 27 19.44 0.78 -1.56
N THR A 28 18.35 0.02 -1.71
CA THR A 28 17.97 -1.08 -0.83
C THR A 28 17.53 -2.30 -1.63
N VAL A 29 17.68 -3.49 -1.06
CA VAL A 29 17.27 -4.74 -1.69
C VAL A 29 15.90 -5.15 -1.15
N ALA A 30 14.93 -5.32 -2.04
CA ALA A 30 13.64 -5.90 -1.71
C ALA A 30 13.74 -7.43 -1.56
N LEU A 31 13.22 -7.96 -0.46
CA LEU A 31 13.31 -9.39 -0.16
C LEU A 31 12.08 -10.15 -0.67
N SER A 32 12.28 -11.32 -1.23
CA SER A 32 11.20 -12.28 -1.49
C SER A 32 10.74 -12.93 -0.18
N ILE A 33 9.45 -13.21 -0.09
CA ILE A 33 8.84 -13.95 1.03
C ILE A 33 8.17 -15.19 0.46
N ASP A 34 8.53 -16.35 1.00
CA ASP A 34 8.08 -17.66 0.51
C ASP A 34 8.32 -17.86 -1.00
N GLY A 35 9.42 -17.30 -1.51
CA GLY A 35 9.78 -17.36 -2.93
C GLY A 35 9.03 -16.37 -3.83
N VAL A 36 8.15 -15.53 -3.27
CA VAL A 36 7.40 -14.51 -4.01
C VAL A 36 8.09 -13.17 -3.90
N GLU A 37 8.32 -12.51 -5.03
CA GLU A 37 8.92 -11.17 -5.07
C GLU A 37 7.87 -10.09 -4.72
N PRO A 38 8.30 -8.96 -4.09
CA PRO A 38 7.43 -7.83 -3.78
C PRO A 38 7.13 -7.00 -5.04
N LYS A 39 6.18 -7.48 -5.83
CA LYS A 39 5.68 -6.83 -7.03
C LYS A 39 4.20 -6.50 -6.90
N GLU A 40 3.76 -5.48 -7.61
CA GLU A 40 2.35 -5.04 -7.57
C GLU A 40 1.36 -6.15 -7.90
N GLU A 41 1.63 -6.97 -8.93
CA GLU A 41 0.80 -8.09 -9.30
C GLU A 41 0.64 -9.10 -8.17
N HIS A 42 1.71 -9.37 -7.42
CA HIS A 42 1.71 -10.30 -6.30
C HIS A 42 1.01 -9.75 -5.04
N VAL A 43 0.91 -8.44 -4.92
CA VAL A 43 0.06 -7.81 -3.90
C VAL A 43 -1.42 -7.88 -4.32
N LYS A 44 -1.72 -7.58 -5.57
CA LYS A 44 -3.11 -7.58 -6.11
C LYS A 44 -3.78 -8.93 -5.99
N ASP A 45 -3.06 -10.02 -6.21
CA ASP A 45 -3.55 -11.41 -6.10
C ASP A 45 -3.33 -12.03 -4.71
N ASN A 46 -2.71 -11.28 -3.78
CA ASN A 46 -2.34 -11.72 -2.45
C ASN A 46 -1.31 -12.87 -2.38
N SER A 47 -0.54 -13.14 -3.41
CA SER A 47 0.61 -14.07 -3.33
C SER A 47 1.75 -13.48 -2.46
N TRP A 48 2.00 -12.17 -2.53
CA TRP A 48 2.78 -11.43 -1.55
C TRP A 48 1.89 -11.03 -0.36
N LYS A 49 2.21 -11.50 0.85
CA LYS A 49 1.31 -11.42 2.02
C LYS A 49 1.43 -10.14 2.85
N ILE A 50 2.54 -9.39 2.73
CA ILE A 50 2.81 -8.21 3.57
C ILE A 50 2.30 -6.94 2.87
N TRP A 51 1.02 -6.66 3.02
CA TRP A 51 0.39 -5.45 2.54
C TRP A 51 -0.76 -5.03 3.45
N SER A 52 -1.17 -3.78 3.38
CA SER A 52 -2.34 -3.25 4.08
C SER A 52 -3.03 -2.17 3.25
N TYR A 53 -4.28 -1.91 3.57
CA TYR A 53 -4.96 -0.74 3.04
C TYR A 53 -4.44 0.54 3.69
N GLU A 54 -4.39 1.61 2.91
CA GLU A 54 -4.38 2.96 3.44
C GLU A 54 -5.79 3.34 3.88
N HIS A 55 -5.92 3.98 5.04
CA HIS A 55 -7.20 4.30 5.63
C HIS A 55 -7.36 5.80 5.86
N MET A 56 -8.56 6.30 5.63
CA MET A 56 -8.99 7.62 6.07
C MET A 56 -9.99 7.47 7.21
N TYR A 57 -9.83 8.26 8.27
CA TYR A 57 -10.65 8.17 9.47
C TYR A 57 -11.39 9.46 9.72
N THR A 58 -12.64 9.34 10.19
CA THR A 58 -13.42 10.46 10.72
C THR A 58 -13.79 10.19 12.18
N LYS A 59 -13.93 11.25 12.97
CA LYS A 59 -14.48 11.14 14.33
C LYS A 59 -16.01 11.23 14.26
N GLY A 60 -16.68 10.08 14.27
CA GLY A 60 -18.12 9.97 14.06
C GLY A 60 -18.51 10.11 12.59
N GLU A 61 -19.78 10.37 12.33
CA GLU A 61 -20.30 10.54 10.97
C GLU A 61 -19.70 11.77 10.29
N PRO A 62 -19.18 11.66 9.05
CA PRO A 62 -18.63 12.78 8.31
C PRO A 62 -19.77 13.76 7.92
N ASN A 63 -19.47 15.05 7.93
CA ASN A 63 -20.36 16.03 7.33
C ASN A 63 -20.41 15.86 5.80
N LYS A 64 -21.31 16.59 5.13
CA LYS A 64 -21.54 16.45 3.68
C LYS A 64 -20.28 16.69 2.85
N GLU A 65 -19.49 17.69 3.19
CA GLU A 65 -18.30 18.08 2.45
C GLU A 65 -17.21 17.02 2.60
N VAL A 66 -17.00 16.53 3.81
CA VAL A 66 -16.04 15.43 4.09
C VAL A 66 -16.47 14.15 3.38
N LYS A 67 -17.78 13.84 3.41
CA LYS A 67 -18.29 12.66 2.68
C LYS A 67 -18.03 12.74 1.18
N VAL A 68 -18.27 13.88 0.55
CA VAL A 68 -17.98 14.10 -0.88
C VAL A 68 -16.49 13.87 -1.18
N PHE A 69 -15.59 14.36 -0.31
CA PHE A 69 -14.16 14.13 -0.46
C PHE A 69 -13.80 12.63 -0.35
N LEU A 70 -14.33 11.93 0.66
CA LEU A 70 -14.07 10.50 0.86
C LEU A 70 -14.58 9.67 -0.33
N ASP A 71 -15.79 9.97 -0.82
CA ASP A 71 -16.37 9.30 -1.99
C ASP A 71 -15.54 9.57 -3.26
N TYR A 72 -14.99 10.78 -3.42
CA TYR A 72 -14.12 11.12 -4.55
C TYR A 72 -12.79 10.35 -4.51
N MET A 73 -12.20 10.15 -3.34
CA MET A 73 -10.93 9.45 -3.18
C MET A 73 -10.94 8.01 -3.69
N VAL A 74 -12.10 7.36 -3.73
CA VAL A 74 -12.24 5.98 -4.22
C VAL A 74 -12.70 5.88 -5.68
N THR A 75 -12.83 7.01 -6.39
CA THR A 75 -13.16 7.03 -7.81
C THR A 75 -11.99 6.60 -8.68
N ASP A 76 -12.27 6.09 -9.88
CA ASP A 76 -11.26 5.76 -10.87
C ASP A 76 -10.36 6.95 -11.22
N ASP A 77 -10.90 8.16 -11.20
CA ASP A 77 -10.15 9.39 -11.50
C ASP A 77 -8.97 9.57 -10.53
N VAL A 78 -9.16 9.34 -9.24
CA VAL A 78 -8.09 9.40 -8.24
C VAL A 78 -7.25 8.12 -8.23
N GLN A 79 -7.90 6.95 -8.23
CA GLN A 79 -7.26 5.66 -8.03
C GLN A 79 -6.32 5.28 -9.20
N LYS A 80 -6.73 5.57 -10.44
CA LYS A 80 -5.96 5.22 -11.63
C LYS A 80 -4.96 6.29 -12.07
N THR A 81 -4.92 7.45 -11.40
CA THR A 81 -4.00 8.55 -11.67
C THR A 81 -3.15 8.86 -10.44
N ILE A 82 -3.62 9.72 -9.56
CA ILE A 82 -2.85 10.25 -8.42
C ILE A 82 -2.29 9.14 -7.53
N VAL A 83 -3.11 8.14 -7.20
CA VAL A 83 -2.68 7.01 -6.34
C VAL A 83 -1.51 6.25 -6.98
N LYS A 84 -1.61 5.93 -8.27
CA LYS A 84 -0.54 5.25 -9.01
C LYS A 84 0.71 6.12 -9.18
N ASP A 85 0.54 7.38 -9.49
CA ASP A 85 1.65 8.33 -9.67
C ASP A 85 2.46 8.51 -8.38
N LEU A 86 1.82 8.35 -7.21
CA LEU A 86 2.47 8.37 -5.91
C LEU A 86 3.11 7.02 -5.51
N GLY A 87 3.04 5.99 -6.36
CA GLY A 87 3.62 4.67 -6.10
C GLY A 87 2.78 3.78 -5.17
N TYR A 88 1.47 4.05 -5.07
CA TYR A 88 0.51 3.19 -4.35
C TYR A 88 -0.31 2.36 -5.34
N LEU A 89 -0.89 1.27 -4.85
CA LEU A 89 -1.77 0.44 -5.65
C LEU A 89 -3.21 0.96 -5.57
N ALA A 90 -3.87 1.03 -6.72
CA ALA A 90 -5.28 1.37 -6.76
C ALA A 90 -6.12 0.27 -6.08
N ILE A 91 -7.01 0.66 -5.17
CA ILE A 91 -7.90 -0.29 -4.49
C ILE A 91 -8.81 -1.04 -5.48
N THR A 92 -9.13 -0.41 -6.60
CA THR A 92 -9.93 -0.99 -7.69
C THR A 92 -9.21 -2.09 -8.46
N ASP A 93 -7.86 -2.15 -8.38
CA ASP A 93 -7.05 -3.18 -9.04
C ASP A 93 -6.85 -4.43 -8.16
N MET A 94 -7.23 -4.38 -6.89
CA MET A 94 -7.11 -5.52 -5.99
C MET A 94 -8.07 -6.65 -6.39
N GLN A 95 -7.55 -7.87 -6.49
CA GLN A 95 -8.30 -9.09 -6.81
C GLN A 95 -8.88 -9.77 -5.55
N VAL A 96 -8.47 -9.29 -4.39
CA VAL A 96 -8.88 -9.81 -3.08
C VAL A 96 -9.34 -8.68 -2.17
N GLU A 97 -10.11 -9.05 -1.16
CA GLU A 97 -10.45 -8.18 -0.04
C GLU A 97 -9.94 -8.78 1.27
N ARG A 98 -9.53 -7.92 2.19
CA ARG A 98 -9.12 -8.31 3.54
C ARG A 98 -10.04 -7.65 4.56
N ASP A 99 -10.66 -8.46 5.42
CA ASP A 99 -11.52 -7.95 6.47
C ASP A 99 -10.73 -7.44 7.70
N VAL A 100 -11.44 -6.91 8.69
CA VAL A 100 -10.85 -6.36 9.92
C VAL A 100 -10.14 -7.41 10.79
N ASN A 101 -10.40 -8.70 10.57
CA ASN A 101 -9.76 -9.82 11.26
C ASN A 101 -8.57 -10.38 10.45
N GLY A 102 -8.25 -9.77 9.31
CA GLY A 102 -7.17 -10.21 8.43
C GLY A 102 -7.53 -11.36 7.49
N LYS A 103 -8.80 -11.79 7.45
CA LYS A 103 -9.25 -12.82 6.51
C LYS A 103 -9.30 -12.26 5.10
N VAL A 104 -8.67 -12.97 4.17
CA VAL A 104 -8.64 -12.63 2.74
C VAL A 104 -9.66 -13.47 1.98
N THR A 105 -10.44 -12.83 1.11
CA THR A 105 -11.40 -13.46 0.19
C THR A 105 -11.21 -12.90 -1.21
N GLU A 106 -11.46 -13.72 -2.23
CA GLU A 106 -11.50 -13.25 -3.63
C GLU A 106 -12.68 -12.31 -3.85
N LYS A 107 -12.47 -11.33 -4.72
CA LYS A 107 -13.53 -10.43 -5.19
C LYS A 107 -14.39 -11.08 -6.26
#